data_2b43e9757e4d92d82a1f11b91f88ee3a
#
_entry.id   2b43e9757e4d92d82a1f11b91f88ee3a
#
_cell.length_a   1.000
_cell.length_b   1.000
_cell.length_c   1.000
_cell.angle_alpha   90.00
_cell.angle_beta   90.00
_cell.angle_gamma   90.00
#
_symmetry.space_group_name_H-M   'P 1'
#
loop_
_entity.id
_entity.type
_entity.pdbx_description
1 polymer ?
#
loop_
_entity_poly.entity_id
_entity_poly.type
_entity_poly.pdbx_seq_one_letter_code
_entity_poly.pdbx_strand_id
1 'polypeptide(L)'
;MAADDEVEGAEAGTLDFRLQSAPDVIVAADSSWGDARPQDVQAVLSSVATVMLRNFPGRRLQPIVVAHSDLYPITLFRHSPNDEYRVFLTAKDRYWARYVYEFAHELSHILSNYDQRKDAATGSQSQWFEEALCEIASLYALKELAAEWEHSPPYPNWAPYAQALESYAENMLKEAHRALPSSMSLAAWFRNAETQLQANPYMRKYNEVAANALLPLFEQTPAIWRAVGYLNISLSGGSFKDYLSAWRNNVPDEYKAPIAQITALFGLSSDESAGSLFEVSTSGVPAEVANY
;
A
#
# COMPACT_ATOMS: atom_id res chain seq x y z
N MET A 1 -42.36 52.11 -21.16
CA MET A 1 -41.04 51.62 -21.51
C MET A 1 -40.45 51.08 -20.20
N ALA A 2 -40.67 49.81 -19.99
CA ALA A 2 -40.15 49.05 -18.84
C ALA A 2 -38.98 48.22 -19.38
N ALA A 3 -37.83 48.32 -18.74
CA ALA A 3 -36.70 47.49 -19.02
C ALA A 3 -36.79 46.24 -18.15
N ASP A 4 -36.79 45.10 -18.75
CA ASP A 4 -36.69 43.79 -18.09
C ASP A 4 -35.23 43.52 -17.73
N ASP A 5 -34.91 43.40 -16.46
CA ASP A 5 -33.65 42.89 -15.94
C ASP A 5 -33.75 41.37 -15.90
N GLU A 6 -33.10 40.69 -16.86
CA GLU A 6 -32.84 39.26 -16.80
C GLU A 6 -31.74 38.97 -15.79
N VAL A 7 -32.11 38.27 -14.71
CA VAL A 7 -31.15 37.69 -13.76
C VAL A 7 -30.68 36.37 -14.34
N GLU A 8 -29.47 36.36 -14.82
CA GLU A 8 -28.74 35.17 -15.29
C GLU A 8 -28.47 34.23 -14.10
N GLY A 9 -29.19 33.12 -14.04
CA GLY A 9 -29.00 32.11 -13.03
C GLY A 9 -27.68 31.35 -13.26
N ALA A 10 -26.76 31.50 -12.32
CA ALA A 10 -25.56 30.67 -12.27
C ALA A 10 -25.94 29.17 -12.07
N GLU A 11 -25.81 28.38 -13.11
CA GLU A 11 -25.88 26.93 -12.99
C GLU A 11 -24.75 26.43 -12.09
N ALA A 12 -25.11 25.91 -10.93
CA ALA A 12 -24.22 25.17 -10.06
C ALA A 12 -23.78 23.90 -10.81
N GLY A 13 -22.55 23.91 -11.31
CA GLY A 13 -21.94 22.76 -11.95
C GLY A 13 -21.94 21.56 -10.99
N THR A 14 -22.80 20.61 -11.25
CA THR A 14 -22.81 19.30 -10.61
C THR A 14 -21.48 18.63 -10.97
N LEU A 15 -20.58 18.53 -9.99
CA LEU A 15 -19.37 17.71 -10.11
C LEU A 15 -19.81 16.27 -10.29
N ASP A 16 -19.79 15.84 -11.54
CA ASP A 16 -20.05 14.44 -11.94
C ASP A 16 -18.89 13.60 -11.38
N PHE A 17 -19.04 13.07 -10.17
CA PHE A 17 -18.20 12.04 -9.60
C PHE A 17 -18.44 10.76 -10.40
N ARG A 18 -17.91 10.70 -11.62
CA ARG A 18 -17.81 9.42 -12.32
C ARG A 18 -17.03 8.49 -11.45
N LEU A 19 -17.71 7.46 -10.95
CA LEU A 19 -17.09 6.31 -10.30
C LEU A 19 -15.94 5.86 -11.18
N GLN A 20 -14.72 5.97 -10.65
CA GLN A 20 -13.52 5.57 -11.35
C GLN A 20 -13.64 4.06 -11.55
N SER A 21 -13.79 3.60 -12.79
CA SER A 21 -13.82 2.17 -13.06
C SER A 21 -12.48 1.57 -12.61
N ALA A 22 -12.55 0.50 -11.83
CA ALA A 22 -11.36 -0.30 -11.51
C ALA A 22 -10.64 -0.68 -12.81
N PRO A 23 -9.30 -0.86 -12.81
CA PRO A 23 -8.59 -1.31 -13.98
C PRO A 23 -9.12 -2.69 -14.40
N ASP A 24 -9.01 -2.99 -15.68
CA ASP A 24 -9.34 -4.32 -16.17
C ASP A 24 -8.32 -5.32 -15.61
N VAL A 25 -8.73 -6.08 -14.60
CA VAL A 25 -7.96 -7.22 -14.09
C VAL A 25 -8.39 -8.44 -14.89
N ILE A 26 -7.46 -9.06 -15.60
CA ILE A 26 -7.69 -10.21 -16.47
C ILE A 26 -6.96 -11.41 -15.89
N VAL A 27 -7.70 -12.38 -15.39
CA VAL A 27 -7.12 -13.62 -14.83
C VAL A 27 -7.00 -14.68 -15.93
N ALA A 28 -5.83 -15.31 -16.03
CA ALA A 28 -5.59 -16.38 -16.98
C ALA A 28 -6.58 -17.55 -16.75
N ALA A 29 -7.27 -17.94 -17.83
CA ALA A 29 -8.32 -18.96 -17.79
C ALA A 29 -7.74 -20.38 -17.92
N ASP A 30 -6.77 -20.73 -17.09
CA ASP A 30 -6.15 -22.05 -17.04
C ASP A 30 -6.47 -22.79 -15.73
N SER A 31 -6.00 -24.02 -15.62
CA SER A 31 -6.25 -24.88 -14.45
C SER A 31 -5.20 -24.72 -13.34
N SER A 32 -4.31 -23.75 -13.42
CA SER A 32 -3.20 -23.55 -12.49
C SER A 32 -3.64 -23.04 -11.11
N TRP A 33 -4.89 -22.57 -10.99
CA TRP A 33 -5.47 -22.00 -9.75
C TRP A 33 -5.95 -23.06 -8.74
N GLY A 34 -5.72 -24.34 -8.98
CA GLY A 34 -6.23 -25.44 -8.12
C GLY A 34 -7.76 -25.55 -8.18
N ASP A 35 -8.42 -25.58 -7.01
CA ASP A 35 -9.89 -25.67 -6.90
C ASP A 35 -10.59 -24.32 -7.10
N ALA A 36 -9.86 -23.20 -7.26
CA ALA A 36 -10.44 -21.92 -7.55
C ALA A 36 -10.82 -21.78 -9.03
N ARG A 37 -12.00 -21.25 -9.30
CA ARG A 37 -12.36 -20.87 -10.68
C ARG A 37 -11.72 -19.54 -11.04
N PRO A 38 -11.20 -19.35 -12.27
CA PRO A 38 -10.62 -18.07 -12.69
C PRO A 38 -11.53 -16.87 -12.45
N GLN A 39 -12.85 -17.03 -12.60
CA GLN A 39 -13.83 -15.95 -12.36
C GLN A 39 -13.90 -15.56 -10.87
N ASP A 40 -13.75 -16.52 -9.96
CA ASP A 40 -13.73 -16.26 -8.52
C ASP A 40 -12.42 -15.54 -8.13
N VAL A 41 -11.30 -15.99 -8.69
CA VAL A 41 -10.00 -15.30 -8.53
C VAL A 41 -10.12 -13.87 -9.04
N GLN A 42 -10.65 -13.66 -10.25
CA GLN A 42 -10.85 -12.34 -10.83
C GLN A 42 -11.72 -11.44 -9.94
N ALA A 43 -12.80 -11.97 -9.34
CA ALA A 43 -13.65 -11.22 -8.43
C ALA A 43 -12.89 -10.74 -7.18
N VAL A 44 -12.04 -11.59 -6.60
CA VAL A 44 -11.15 -11.22 -5.48
C VAL A 44 -10.19 -10.12 -5.89
N LEU A 45 -9.46 -10.31 -7.00
CA LEU A 45 -8.43 -9.36 -7.44
C LEU A 45 -9.05 -8.02 -7.86
N SER A 46 -10.24 -8.03 -8.47
CA SER A 46 -10.98 -6.80 -8.79
C SER A 46 -11.41 -6.04 -7.54
N SER A 47 -11.77 -6.76 -6.45
CA SER A 47 -12.06 -6.13 -5.16
C SER A 47 -10.82 -5.45 -4.57
N VAL A 48 -9.66 -6.11 -4.63
CA VAL A 48 -8.37 -5.52 -4.20
C VAL A 48 -8.06 -4.27 -5.00
N ALA A 49 -8.15 -4.33 -6.33
CA ALA A 49 -7.88 -3.19 -7.20
C ALA A 49 -8.82 -2.02 -6.88
N THR A 50 -10.11 -2.30 -6.63
CA THR A 50 -11.11 -1.28 -6.28
C THR A 50 -10.75 -0.59 -4.97
N VAL A 51 -10.44 -1.34 -3.91
CA VAL A 51 -10.07 -0.80 -2.59
C VAL A 51 -8.81 0.04 -2.68
N MET A 52 -7.77 -0.47 -3.35
CA MET A 52 -6.50 0.25 -3.46
C MET A 52 -6.65 1.54 -4.27
N LEU A 53 -7.35 1.51 -5.41
CA LEU A 53 -7.48 2.67 -6.29
C LEU A 53 -8.37 3.80 -5.74
N ARG A 54 -9.19 3.56 -4.72
CA ARG A 54 -9.89 4.63 -3.99
C ARG A 54 -8.91 5.67 -3.45
N ASN A 55 -7.71 5.23 -3.13
CA ASN A 55 -6.64 6.09 -2.62
C ASN A 55 -5.85 6.83 -3.72
N PHE A 56 -6.11 6.53 -5.01
CA PHE A 56 -5.39 7.12 -6.15
C PHE A 56 -6.36 7.79 -7.14
N PRO A 57 -7.09 8.84 -6.74
CA PRO A 57 -8.09 9.49 -7.58
C PRO A 57 -7.46 10.00 -8.87
N GLY A 58 -8.10 9.73 -10.00
CA GLY A 58 -7.61 10.11 -11.33
C GLY A 58 -6.52 9.20 -11.92
N ARG A 59 -5.96 8.25 -11.15
CA ARG A 59 -4.98 7.29 -11.66
C ARG A 59 -5.68 6.30 -12.61
N ARG A 60 -5.18 6.24 -13.85
CA ARG A 60 -5.58 5.23 -14.82
C ARG A 60 -4.43 4.25 -14.99
N LEU A 61 -4.74 2.97 -14.93
CA LEU A 61 -3.79 1.90 -15.18
C LEU A 61 -4.14 1.21 -16.49
N GLN A 62 -3.12 0.73 -17.19
CA GLN A 62 -3.29 -0.25 -18.27
C GLN A 62 -3.87 -1.55 -17.69
N PRO A 63 -4.47 -2.41 -18.52
CA PRO A 63 -4.96 -3.70 -18.07
C PRO A 63 -3.88 -4.50 -17.32
N ILE A 64 -4.31 -5.27 -16.32
CA ILE A 64 -3.42 -6.11 -15.51
C ILE A 64 -3.75 -7.56 -15.81
N VAL A 65 -2.86 -8.25 -16.51
CA VAL A 65 -2.98 -9.70 -16.77
C VAL A 65 -2.32 -10.46 -15.64
N VAL A 66 -3.10 -11.32 -14.97
CA VAL A 66 -2.66 -12.09 -13.82
C VAL A 66 -2.64 -13.57 -14.17
N ALA A 67 -1.50 -14.22 -13.95
CA ALA A 67 -1.31 -15.65 -14.15
C ALA A 67 -0.76 -16.29 -12.87
N HIS A 68 -0.83 -17.62 -12.79
CA HIS A 68 -0.27 -18.37 -11.68
C HIS A 68 1.23 -18.66 -11.92
N SER A 69 2.01 -18.72 -10.84
CA SER A 69 3.41 -19.14 -10.80
C SER A 69 3.64 -20.10 -9.64
N ASP A 70 4.41 -21.14 -9.86
CA ASP A 70 4.84 -22.06 -8.77
C ASP A 70 6.10 -21.57 -8.04
N LEU A 71 6.67 -20.44 -8.43
CA LEU A 71 7.93 -19.92 -7.87
C LEU A 71 7.69 -18.89 -6.76
N TYR A 72 7.31 -17.67 -7.13
CA TYR A 72 7.05 -16.55 -6.23
C TYR A 72 6.11 -15.55 -6.91
N PRO A 73 5.36 -14.72 -6.14
CA PRO A 73 4.62 -13.61 -6.70
C PRO A 73 5.59 -12.61 -7.32
N ILE A 74 5.21 -11.99 -8.43
CA ILE A 74 6.03 -10.97 -9.09
C ILE A 74 5.22 -10.15 -10.08
N THR A 75 5.49 -8.84 -10.10
CA THR A 75 5.11 -7.94 -11.19
C THR A 75 6.30 -7.72 -12.13
N LEU A 76 6.12 -7.98 -13.41
CA LEU A 76 7.21 -7.84 -14.37
C LEU A 76 7.44 -6.38 -14.74
N PHE A 77 8.71 -5.95 -14.82
CA PHE A 77 9.09 -4.58 -15.22
C PHE A 77 8.64 -4.20 -16.63
N ARG A 78 8.51 -5.16 -17.52
CA ARG A 78 8.13 -4.91 -18.90
C ARG A 78 6.68 -5.28 -19.12
N HIS A 79 5.93 -4.35 -19.69
CA HIS A 79 4.58 -4.61 -20.16
C HIS A 79 4.56 -5.67 -21.26
N SER A 80 3.40 -6.25 -21.49
CA SER A 80 3.17 -7.10 -22.66
C SER A 80 3.24 -6.27 -23.96
N PRO A 81 3.29 -6.91 -25.16
CA PRO A 81 3.18 -6.20 -26.43
C PRO A 81 1.89 -5.36 -26.58
N ASN A 82 0.85 -5.68 -25.82
CA ASN A 82 -0.42 -4.95 -25.79
C ASN A 82 -0.45 -3.84 -24.72
N ASP A 83 0.71 -3.50 -24.15
CA ASP A 83 0.86 -2.51 -23.06
C ASP A 83 0.13 -2.89 -21.77
N GLU A 84 0.04 -4.19 -21.43
CA GLU A 84 -0.57 -4.70 -20.22
C GLU A 84 0.49 -4.93 -19.15
N TYR A 85 0.17 -4.65 -17.87
CA TYR A 85 0.96 -5.13 -16.74
C TYR A 85 0.84 -6.65 -16.64
N ARG A 86 1.91 -7.32 -16.25
CA ARG A 86 1.93 -8.77 -16.04
C ARG A 86 2.29 -9.11 -14.62
N VAL A 87 1.36 -9.72 -13.93
CA VAL A 87 1.48 -10.13 -12.53
C VAL A 87 1.39 -11.65 -12.44
N PHE A 88 2.23 -12.24 -11.62
CA PHE A 88 2.18 -13.67 -11.29
C PHE A 88 1.92 -13.81 -9.80
N LEU A 89 1.02 -14.75 -9.44
CA LEU A 89 0.68 -15.06 -8.05
C LEU A 89 0.94 -16.54 -7.77
N THR A 90 1.20 -16.88 -6.52
CA THR A 90 1.39 -18.26 -6.08
C THR A 90 0.21 -18.82 -5.30
N ALA A 91 -0.76 -17.96 -4.97
CA ALA A 91 -1.99 -18.36 -4.32
C ALA A 91 -2.76 -19.41 -5.16
N LYS A 92 -3.31 -20.41 -4.50
CA LYS A 92 -4.10 -21.51 -5.10
C LYS A 92 -5.37 -21.77 -4.28
N ASP A 93 -6.26 -22.52 -4.86
CA ASP A 93 -7.49 -22.96 -4.24
C ASP A 93 -8.33 -21.78 -3.76
N ARG A 94 -9.05 -21.93 -2.68
CA ARG A 94 -9.91 -20.88 -2.13
C ARG A 94 -9.28 -20.12 -0.97
N TYR A 95 -7.96 -19.98 -0.97
CA TYR A 95 -7.24 -19.19 0.03
C TYR A 95 -7.31 -17.70 -0.29
N TRP A 96 -8.52 -17.12 -0.28
CA TRP A 96 -8.79 -15.75 -0.74
C TRP A 96 -7.92 -14.71 -0.05
N ALA A 97 -7.66 -14.85 1.23
CA ALA A 97 -6.77 -13.94 1.96
C ALA A 97 -5.36 -13.89 1.35
N ARG A 98 -4.85 -15.02 0.86
CA ARG A 98 -3.54 -15.07 0.21
C ARG A 98 -3.56 -14.39 -1.15
N TYR A 99 -4.63 -14.53 -1.94
CA TYR A 99 -4.80 -13.76 -3.18
C TYR A 99 -4.85 -12.27 -2.91
N VAL A 100 -5.60 -11.83 -1.89
CA VAL A 100 -5.65 -10.42 -1.48
C VAL A 100 -4.26 -9.93 -1.12
N TYR A 101 -3.54 -10.66 -0.27
CA TYR A 101 -2.21 -10.30 0.18
C TYR A 101 -1.21 -10.19 -0.96
N GLU A 102 -1.08 -11.25 -1.78
CA GLU A 102 -0.12 -11.28 -2.88
C GLU A 102 -0.44 -10.22 -3.94
N PHE A 103 -1.71 -10.10 -4.33
CA PHE A 103 -2.07 -9.15 -5.38
C PHE A 103 -1.98 -7.69 -4.93
N ALA A 104 -2.32 -7.37 -3.69
CA ALA A 104 -2.15 -6.01 -3.17
C ALA A 104 -0.66 -5.60 -3.13
N HIS A 105 0.24 -6.55 -2.80
CA HIS A 105 1.69 -6.35 -2.89
C HIS A 105 2.11 -5.99 -4.31
N GLU A 106 1.77 -6.83 -5.27
CA GLU A 106 2.16 -6.67 -6.67
C GLU A 106 1.51 -5.43 -7.32
N LEU A 107 0.26 -5.13 -6.97
CA LEU A 107 -0.41 -3.91 -7.41
C LEU A 107 0.26 -2.65 -6.85
N SER A 108 0.80 -2.72 -5.63
CA SER A 108 1.50 -1.58 -5.02
C SER A 108 2.78 -1.23 -5.78
N HIS A 109 3.50 -2.20 -6.33
CA HIS A 109 4.61 -1.94 -7.26
C HIS A 109 4.14 -1.13 -8.47
N ILE A 110 3.01 -1.50 -9.08
CA ILE A 110 2.42 -0.76 -10.21
C ILE A 110 2.06 0.68 -9.80
N LEU A 111 1.42 0.83 -8.64
CA LEU A 111 0.98 2.13 -8.12
C LEU A 111 2.15 3.04 -7.73
N SER A 112 3.29 2.48 -7.34
CA SER A 112 4.53 3.21 -7.01
C SER A 112 5.42 3.51 -8.22
N ASN A 113 4.96 3.25 -9.45
CA ASN A 113 5.72 3.45 -10.70
C ASN A 113 7.04 2.66 -10.76
N TYR A 114 7.00 1.41 -10.31
CA TYR A 114 8.17 0.52 -10.29
C TYR A 114 8.85 0.39 -11.67
N ASP A 115 8.08 0.44 -12.74
CA ASP A 115 8.49 0.30 -14.14
C ASP A 115 9.39 1.45 -14.61
N GLN A 116 9.37 2.61 -13.94
CA GLN A 116 10.29 3.70 -14.21
C GLN A 116 11.75 3.34 -13.87
N ARG A 117 11.97 2.28 -13.10
CA ARG A 117 13.31 1.79 -12.73
C ARG A 117 13.87 0.72 -13.67
N LYS A 118 13.13 0.30 -14.69
CA LYS A 118 13.53 -0.79 -15.61
C LYS A 118 14.90 -0.63 -16.27
N ASP A 119 15.36 0.61 -16.45
CA ASP A 119 16.63 0.96 -17.08
C ASP A 119 17.72 1.39 -16.07
N ALA A 120 17.41 1.36 -14.77
CA ALA A 120 18.41 1.65 -13.73
C ALA A 120 19.44 0.51 -13.69
N ALA A 121 20.68 0.81 -14.03
CA ALA A 121 21.79 -0.15 -14.13
C ALA A 121 22.13 -0.78 -12.75
N THR A 122 21.69 -0.17 -11.66
CA THR A 122 21.86 -0.65 -10.28
C THR A 122 20.52 -0.52 -9.58
N GLY A 123 20.05 -1.59 -8.94
CA GLY A 123 18.90 -1.53 -8.06
C GLY A 123 19.05 -0.35 -7.09
N SER A 124 17.98 0.42 -6.88
CA SER A 124 18.00 1.51 -5.90
C SER A 124 18.37 0.95 -4.52
N GLN A 125 19.35 1.54 -3.83
CA GLN A 125 19.66 1.20 -2.44
C GLN A 125 18.46 1.36 -1.50
N SER A 126 17.41 2.04 -1.95
CA SER A 126 16.18 2.27 -1.20
C SER A 126 15.00 1.38 -1.69
N GLN A 127 15.25 0.38 -2.55
CA GLN A 127 14.20 -0.54 -3.02
C GLN A 127 13.51 -1.29 -1.88
N TRP A 128 14.22 -1.59 -0.80
CA TRP A 128 13.66 -2.19 0.40
C TRP A 128 12.46 -1.40 0.97
N PHE A 129 12.47 -0.07 0.81
CA PHE A 129 11.37 0.76 1.27
C PHE A 129 10.12 0.59 0.40
N GLU A 130 10.27 0.43 -0.90
CA GLU A 130 9.17 0.08 -1.78
C GLU A 130 8.59 -1.30 -1.43
N GLU A 131 9.44 -2.30 -1.14
CA GLU A 131 9.00 -3.61 -0.64
C GLU A 131 8.21 -3.47 0.69
N ALA A 132 8.67 -2.58 1.60
CA ALA A 132 7.93 -2.29 2.81
C ALA A 132 6.57 -1.62 2.53
N LEU A 133 6.48 -0.73 1.55
CA LEU A 133 5.20 -0.13 1.12
C LEU A 133 4.26 -1.17 0.51
N CYS A 134 4.78 -2.11 -0.27
CA CYS A 134 3.99 -3.22 -0.82
C CYS A 134 3.45 -4.12 0.29
N GLU A 135 4.24 -4.37 1.33
CA GLU A 135 3.79 -5.10 2.52
C GLU A 135 2.70 -4.34 3.29
N ILE A 136 2.82 -3.00 3.44
CA ILE A 136 1.75 -2.17 4.00
C ILE A 136 0.47 -2.29 3.16
N ALA A 137 0.60 -2.26 1.83
CA ALA A 137 -0.55 -2.39 0.93
C ALA A 137 -1.27 -3.73 1.10
N SER A 138 -0.52 -4.83 1.29
CA SER A 138 -1.07 -6.16 1.55
C SER A 138 -1.92 -6.19 2.82
N LEU A 139 -1.37 -5.68 3.92
CA LEU A 139 -2.06 -5.64 5.21
C LEU A 139 -3.27 -4.69 5.19
N TYR A 140 -3.10 -3.52 4.57
CA TYR A 140 -4.16 -2.53 4.39
C TYR A 140 -5.33 -3.11 3.57
N ALA A 141 -5.05 -3.73 2.42
CA ALA A 141 -6.08 -4.31 1.57
C ALA A 141 -6.85 -5.44 2.27
N LEU A 142 -6.17 -6.30 3.05
CA LEU A 142 -6.81 -7.34 3.86
C LEU A 142 -7.80 -6.75 4.86
N LYS A 143 -7.42 -5.68 5.58
CA LYS A 143 -8.28 -5.04 6.59
C LYS A 143 -9.46 -4.31 5.96
N GLU A 144 -9.22 -3.56 4.89
CA GLU A 144 -10.28 -2.86 4.16
C GLU A 144 -11.29 -3.83 3.56
N LEU A 145 -10.82 -4.92 2.94
CA LEU A 145 -11.71 -5.93 2.37
C LEU A 145 -12.43 -6.75 3.44
N ALA A 146 -11.82 -6.99 4.60
CA ALA A 146 -12.51 -7.60 5.73
C ALA A 146 -13.72 -6.76 6.13
N ALA A 147 -13.54 -5.44 6.32
CA ALA A 147 -14.64 -4.53 6.65
C ALA A 147 -15.69 -4.43 5.52
N GLU A 148 -15.26 -4.40 4.26
CA GLU A 148 -16.17 -4.26 3.12
C GLU A 148 -16.99 -5.54 2.89
N TRP A 149 -16.37 -6.72 2.97
CA TRP A 149 -17.04 -7.98 2.66
C TRP A 149 -18.06 -8.42 3.72
N GLU A 150 -18.05 -7.84 4.90
CA GLU A 150 -19.16 -8.03 5.85
C GLU A 150 -20.51 -7.60 5.26
N HIS A 151 -20.50 -6.59 4.38
CA HIS A 151 -21.71 -5.96 3.86
C HIS A 151 -21.84 -6.04 2.33
N SER A 152 -20.73 -6.04 1.61
CA SER A 152 -20.68 -5.95 0.15
C SER A 152 -19.62 -6.88 -0.46
N PRO A 153 -19.69 -8.21 -0.21
CA PRO A 153 -18.77 -9.17 -0.82
C PRO A 153 -19.06 -9.30 -2.33
N PRO A 154 -18.08 -9.77 -3.14
CA PRO A 154 -18.27 -10.03 -4.58
C PRO A 154 -19.45 -10.95 -4.90
N TYR A 155 -19.70 -11.92 -4.03
CA TYR A 155 -20.87 -12.79 -4.06
C TYR A 155 -21.55 -12.80 -2.68
N PRO A 156 -22.89 -12.74 -2.57
CA PRO A 156 -23.58 -12.64 -1.27
C PRO A 156 -23.21 -13.74 -0.26
N ASN A 157 -22.90 -14.94 -0.74
CA ASN A 157 -22.49 -16.07 0.09
C ASN A 157 -21.03 -16.00 0.55
N TRP A 158 -20.29 -14.96 0.18
CA TRP A 158 -18.88 -14.78 0.58
C TRP A 158 -18.70 -13.88 1.81
N ALA A 159 -19.76 -13.26 2.33
CA ALA A 159 -19.67 -12.46 3.56
C ALA A 159 -18.92 -13.18 4.72
N PRO A 160 -19.07 -14.49 4.96
CA PRO A 160 -18.30 -15.17 6.01
C PRO A 160 -16.78 -15.17 5.82
N TYR A 161 -16.26 -14.92 4.61
CA TYR A 161 -14.82 -14.81 4.36
C TYR A 161 -14.23 -13.51 4.91
N ALA A 162 -15.03 -12.50 5.24
CA ALA A 162 -14.58 -11.25 5.88
C ALA A 162 -13.73 -11.56 7.12
N GLN A 163 -14.23 -12.42 8.02
CA GLN A 163 -13.48 -12.84 9.21
C GLN A 163 -12.17 -13.56 8.88
N ALA A 164 -12.10 -14.32 7.79
CA ALA A 164 -10.86 -14.97 7.38
C ALA A 164 -9.82 -13.98 6.90
N LEU A 165 -10.23 -12.91 6.19
CA LEU A 165 -9.35 -11.81 5.77
C LEU A 165 -8.80 -11.06 6.99
N GLU A 166 -9.66 -10.70 7.94
CA GLU A 166 -9.27 -10.03 9.18
C GLU A 166 -8.28 -10.88 9.98
N SER A 167 -8.63 -12.16 10.23
CA SER A 167 -7.79 -13.08 10.98
C SER A 167 -6.43 -13.29 10.31
N TYR A 168 -6.37 -13.30 8.98
CA TYR A 168 -5.11 -13.43 8.26
C TYR A 168 -4.22 -12.20 8.51
N ALA A 169 -4.76 -10.99 8.38
CA ALA A 169 -4.02 -9.75 8.67
C ALA A 169 -3.54 -9.69 10.13
N GLU A 170 -4.43 -10.00 11.08
CA GLU A 170 -4.09 -10.00 12.51
C GLU A 170 -3.00 -11.01 12.86
N ASN A 171 -3.05 -12.22 12.29
CA ASN A 171 -2.04 -13.23 12.54
C ASN A 171 -0.68 -12.79 12.03
N MET A 172 -0.62 -12.19 10.84
CA MET A 172 0.61 -11.61 10.31
C MET A 172 1.16 -10.48 11.18
N LEU A 173 0.31 -9.55 11.62
CA LEU A 173 0.71 -8.44 12.50
C LEU A 173 1.25 -8.92 13.85
N LYS A 174 0.79 -10.07 14.35
CA LYS A 174 1.22 -10.68 15.63
C LYS A 174 2.53 -11.49 15.52
N GLU A 175 3.06 -11.72 14.31
CA GLU A 175 4.31 -12.43 14.14
C GLU A 175 5.46 -11.69 14.82
N ALA A 176 6.18 -12.38 15.71
CA ALA A 176 7.19 -11.75 16.58
C ALA A 176 8.30 -11.02 15.82
N HIS A 177 8.66 -11.50 14.62
CA HIS A 177 9.72 -10.88 13.80
C HIS A 177 9.30 -9.55 13.16
N ARG A 178 7.98 -9.25 13.10
CA ARG A 178 7.44 -8.00 12.57
C ARG A 178 7.43 -6.86 13.58
N ALA A 179 7.62 -7.17 14.86
CA ALA A 179 7.65 -6.18 15.90
C ALA A 179 9.04 -5.50 15.99
N LEU A 180 9.04 -4.20 16.24
CA LEU A 180 10.26 -3.52 16.67
C LEU A 180 10.73 -4.15 17.99
N PRO A 181 12.05 -4.35 18.17
CA PRO A 181 12.58 -4.77 19.45
C PRO A 181 12.11 -3.84 20.59
N SER A 182 11.84 -4.42 21.76
CA SER A 182 11.32 -3.66 22.92
C SER A 182 12.18 -2.42 23.19
N SER A 183 11.53 -1.29 23.37
CA SER A 183 12.16 0.03 23.63
C SER A 183 12.97 0.62 22.48
N MET A 184 12.88 0.06 21.27
CA MET A 184 13.59 0.59 20.10
C MET A 184 12.64 1.41 19.22
N SER A 185 13.01 2.65 18.91
CA SER A 185 12.29 3.45 17.90
C SER A 185 12.61 2.96 16.48
N LEU A 186 11.73 3.28 15.50
CA LEU A 186 11.99 2.98 14.09
C LEU A 186 13.31 3.61 13.63
N ALA A 187 13.64 4.82 14.06
CA ALA A 187 14.90 5.48 13.75
C ALA A 187 16.12 4.71 14.29
N ALA A 188 16.04 4.22 15.52
CA ALA A 188 17.14 3.43 16.11
C ALA A 188 17.29 2.07 15.41
N TRP A 189 16.18 1.41 15.13
CA TRP A 189 16.17 0.17 14.37
C TRP A 189 16.74 0.35 12.96
N PHE A 190 16.31 1.39 12.25
CA PHE A 190 16.78 1.67 10.89
C PHE A 190 18.30 1.89 10.84
N ARG A 191 18.89 2.68 11.75
CA ARG A 191 20.34 2.87 11.82
C ARG A 191 21.11 1.56 11.94
N ASN A 192 20.55 0.57 12.63
CA ASN A 192 21.18 -0.75 12.79
C ASN A 192 20.96 -1.65 11.56
N ALA A 193 19.87 -1.45 10.83
CA ALA A 193 19.43 -2.29 9.71
C ALA A 193 19.85 -1.75 8.33
N GLU A 194 20.19 -0.47 8.22
CA GLU A 194 20.35 0.24 6.95
C GLU A 194 21.33 -0.46 5.99
N THR A 195 22.49 -0.88 6.49
CA THR A 195 23.48 -1.57 5.66
C THR A 195 22.96 -2.87 5.06
N GLN A 196 22.19 -3.65 5.84
CA GLN A 196 21.60 -4.91 5.38
C GLN A 196 20.47 -4.64 4.37
N LEU A 197 19.62 -3.66 4.64
CA LEU A 197 18.53 -3.25 3.76
C LEU A 197 19.04 -2.77 2.39
N GLN A 198 20.12 -2.00 2.38
CA GLN A 198 20.77 -1.54 1.15
C GLN A 198 21.46 -2.67 0.39
N ALA A 199 22.06 -3.63 1.10
CA ALA A 199 22.74 -4.76 0.49
C ALA A 199 21.77 -5.78 -0.12
N ASN A 200 20.58 -5.95 0.47
CA ASN A 200 19.56 -6.86 -0.02
C ASN A 200 18.14 -6.30 0.24
N PRO A 201 17.52 -5.67 -0.76
CA PRO A 201 16.20 -5.05 -0.61
C PRO A 201 15.08 -6.08 -0.38
N TYR A 202 15.32 -7.35 -0.67
CA TYR A 202 14.33 -8.45 -0.53
C TYR A 202 14.43 -9.16 0.83
N MET A 203 15.04 -8.53 1.82
CA MET A 203 15.08 -9.07 3.19
C MET A 203 13.72 -8.92 3.87
N ARG A 204 12.80 -9.81 3.51
CA ARG A 204 11.39 -9.76 3.90
C ARG A 204 11.17 -9.42 5.37
N LYS A 205 11.88 -10.09 6.30
CA LYS A 205 11.74 -9.84 7.74
C LYS A 205 12.04 -8.41 8.16
N TYR A 206 12.96 -7.73 7.47
CA TYR A 206 13.26 -6.32 7.73
C TYR A 206 12.19 -5.41 7.13
N ASN A 207 11.76 -5.69 5.90
CA ASN A 207 10.69 -4.93 5.24
C ASN A 207 9.40 -4.99 6.04
N GLU A 208 9.08 -6.15 6.60
CA GLU A 208 7.91 -6.40 7.45
C GLU A 208 7.95 -5.62 8.79
N VAL A 209 9.13 -5.42 9.39
CA VAL A 209 9.28 -4.55 10.58
C VAL A 209 8.95 -3.09 10.23
N ALA A 210 9.52 -2.58 9.14
CA ALA A 210 9.23 -1.23 8.68
C ALA A 210 7.75 -1.06 8.33
N ALA A 211 7.16 -2.04 7.64
CA ALA A 211 5.75 -2.04 7.28
C ALA A 211 4.84 -1.99 8.51
N ASN A 212 5.06 -2.85 9.50
CA ASN A 212 4.26 -2.83 10.73
C ASN A 212 4.35 -1.51 11.48
N ALA A 213 5.55 -0.91 11.52
CA ALA A 213 5.76 0.38 12.20
C ALA A 213 5.06 1.53 11.48
N LEU A 214 4.93 1.46 10.15
CA LEU A 214 4.34 2.52 9.32
C LEU A 214 2.84 2.31 9.05
N LEU A 215 2.32 1.09 9.10
CA LEU A 215 0.92 0.77 8.76
C LEU A 215 -0.09 1.70 9.46
N PRO A 216 0.00 1.99 10.77
CA PRO A 216 -0.96 2.88 11.43
C PRO A 216 -1.00 4.29 10.80
N LEU A 217 0.12 4.78 10.29
CA LEU A 217 0.19 6.07 9.64
C LEU A 217 -0.56 6.07 8.30
N PHE A 218 -0.45 4.99 7.52
CA PHE A 218 -1.17 4.81 6.26
C PHE A 218 -2.68 4.62 6.46
N GLU A 219 -3.09 3.96 7.54
CA GLU A 219 -4.50 3.81 7.92
C GLU A 219 -5.13 5.14 8.32
N GLN A 220 -4.40 5.98 9.05
CA GLN A 220 -4.90 7.26 9.56
C GLN A 220 -4.78 8.40 8.57
N THR A 221 -3.92 8.29 7.55
CA THR A 221 -3.59 9.39 6.64
C THR A 221 -3.67 8.95 5.18
N PRO A 222 -4.87 8.90 4.58
CA PRO A 222 -5.04 8.48 3.17
C PRO A 222 -4.23 9.29 2.15
N ALA A 223 -3.82 10.52 2.49
CA ALA A 223 -2.95 11.36 1.66
C ALA A 223 -1.59 10.71 1.37
N ILE A 224 -1.11 9.82 2.24
CA ILE A 224 0.15 9.09 2.03
C ILE A 224 0.02 8.14 0.83
N TRP A 225 -1.10 7.45 0.69
CA TRP A 225 -1.34 6.60 -0.47
C TRP A 225 -1.29 7.40 -1.78
N ARG A 226 -1.87 8.61 -1.80
CA ARG A 226 -1.77 9.50 -2.97
C ARG A 226 -0.33 9.87 -3.27
N ALA A 227 0.47 10.11 -2.22
CA ALA A 227 1.89 10.39 -2.37
C ALA A 227 2.68 9.21 -2.97
N VAL A 228 2.30 7.96 -2.68
CA VAL A 228 2.93 6.75 -3.28
C VAL A 228 2.85 6.80 -4.81
N GLY A 229 1.78 7.34 -5.38
CA GLY A 229 1.65 7.51 -6.83
C GLY A 229 2.69 8.42 -7.49
N TYR A 230 3.50 9.11 -6.71
CA TYR A 230 4.61 9.97 -7.16
C TYR A 230 5.99 9.37 -6.81
N LEU A 231 6.03 8.17 -6.27
CA LEU A 231 7.27 7.46 -5.99
C LEU A 231 7.93 7.03 -7.32
N ASN A 232 9.24 6.93 -7.35
CA ASN A 232 10.04 6.45 -8.49
C ASN A 232 9.92 7.28 -9.80
N ILE A 233 9.24 8.41 -9.82
CA ILE A 233 9.14 9.29 -11.01
C ILE A 233 10.52 9.87 -11.36
N SER A 234 11.30 10.26 -10.36
CA SER A 234 12.71 10.64 -10.54
C SER A 234 13.59 9.67 -9.79
N LEU A 235 14.50 9.02 -10.52
CA LEU A 235 15.48 8.12 -9.91
C LEU A 235 16.55 8.96 -9.20
N SER A 236 16.63 8.84 -7.88
CA SER A 236 17.74 9.37 -7.11
C SER A 236 18.70 8.23 -6.76
N GLY A 237 19.94 8.32 -7.26
CA GLY A 237 21.03 7.57 -6.63
C GLY A 237 21.39 8.27 -5.32
N GLY A 238 21.80 7.51 -4.29
CA GLY A 238 22.23 8.09 -3.03
C GLY A 238 21.61 7.40 -1.81
N SER A 239 21.65 8.08 -0.68
CA SER A 239 21.14 7.58 0.59
C SER A 239 19.61 7.46 0.61
N PHE A 240 19.07 6.75 1.60
CA PHE A 240 17.62 6.71 1.83
C PHE A 240 17.03 8.10 2.11
N LYS A 241 17.80 8.99 2.74
CA LYS A 241 17.41 10.40 2.92
C LYS A 241 17.24 11.11 1.57
N ASP A 242 18.12 10.88 0.62
CA ASP A 242 18.02 11.47 -0.72
C ASP A 242 16.80 10.92 -1.47
N TYR A 243 16.51 9.64 -1.32
CA TYR A 243 15.33 9.00 -1.88
C TYR A 243 14.02 9.62 -1.35
N LEU A 244 13.89 9.78 -0.03
CA LEU A 244 12.74 10.45 0.59
C LEU A 244 12.62 11.91 0.19
N SER A 245 13.75 12.60 0.04
CA SER A 245 13.81 13.99 -0.43
C SER A 245 13.33 14.12 -1.88
N ALA A 246 13.75 13.21 -2.76
CA ALA A 246 13.30 13.14 -4.14
C ALA A 246 11.79 12.87 -4.20
N TRP A 247 11.29 11.90 -3.43
CA TRP A 247 9.86 11.63 -3.32
C TRP A 247 9.09 12.89 -2.88
N ARG A 248 9.54 13.55 -1.83
CA ARG A 248 8.92 14.80 -1.33
C ARG A 248 8.92 15.92 -2.37
N ASN A 249 9.94 16.00 -3.23
CA ASN A 249 10.02 17.00 -4.29
C ASN A 249 9.10 16.69 -5.48
N ASN A 250 8.77 15.42 -5.70
CA ASN A 250 7.89 15.00 -6.80
C ASN A 250 6.40 15.18 -6.50
N VAL A 251 6.01 15.28 -5.23
CA VAL A 251 4.60 15.37 -4.85
C VAL A 251 4.10 16.82 -4.83
N PRO A 252 2.79 17.05 -5.08
CA PRO A 252 2.13 18.31 -4.75
C PRO A 252 2.32 18.73 -3.30
N ASP A 253 2.25 20.01 -3.01
CA ASP A 253 2.51 20.57 -1.67
C ASP A 253 1.63 19.95 -0.58
N GLU A 254 0.39 19.59 -0.90
CA GLU A 254 -0.58 18.97 0.01
C GLU A 254 -0.13 17.58 0.52
N TYR A 255 0.77 16.89 -0.20
CA TYR A 255 1.27 15.57 0.20
C TYR A 255 2.69 15.58 0.81
N LYS A 256 3.32 16.78 0.92
CA LYS A 256 4.67 16.90 1.47
C LYS A 256 4.77 16.64 2.96
N ALA A 257 3.72 17.04 3.71
CA ALA A 257 3.70 16.88 5.17
C ALA A 257 3.71 15.41 5.61
N PRO A 258 2.90 14.50 5.03
CA PRO A 258 2.99 13.07 5.32
C PRO A 258 4.37 12.46 5.05
N ILE A 259 5.04 12.85 3.95
CA ILE A 259 6.39 12.35 3.64
C ILE A 259 7.41 12.86 4.65
N ALA A 260 7.29 14.12 5.08
CA ALA A 260 8.13 14.66 6.14
C ALA A 260 7.95 13.91 7.47
N GLN A 261 6.73 13.46 7.78
CA GLN A 261 6.44 12.62 8.95
C GLN A 261 7.14 11.25 8.83
N ILE A 262 7.07 10.59 7.67
CA ILE A 262 7.82 9.34 7.42
C ILE A 262 9.31 9.58 7.60
N THR A 263 9.86 10.66 7.04
CA THR A 263 11.26 11.03 7.15
C THR A 263 11.69 11.20 8.63
N ALA A 264 10.85 11.84 9.43
CA ALA A 264 11.08 12.02 10.87
C ALA A 264 11.05 10.70 11.65
N LEU A 265 10.12 9.79 11.32
CA LEU A 265 10.05 8.46 11.95
C LEU A 265 11.32 7.64 11.74
N PHE A 266 12.00 7.81 10.60
CA PHE A 266 13.32 7.21 10.35
C PHE A 266 14.50 8.01 10.94
N GLY A 267 14.26 9.16 11.59
CA GLY A 267 15.30 10.02 12.16
C GLY A 267 16.15 10.73 11.12
N LEU A 268 15.59 11.00 9.93
CA LEU A 268 16.31 11.58 8.78
C LEU A 268 15.96 13.06 8.52
N SER A 269 15.12 13.68 9.37
CA SER A 269 14.80 15.11 9.27
C SER A 269 16.04 15.98 9.48
N SER A 270 16.10 17.10 8.76
CA SER A 270 17.21 18.04 8.83
C SER A 270 17.18 18.97 10.07
N ASP A 271 16.08 18.98 10.83
CA ASP A 271 15.91 19.81 12.00
C ASP A 271 15.94 18.97 13.29
N GLU A 272 16.95 19.17 14.10
CA GLU A 272 17.05 18.63 15.48
C GLU A 272 15.94 19.19 16.42
N SER A 273 15.07 20.09 15.95
CA SER A 273 14.06 20.77 16.76
C SER A 273 12.72 20.02 16.87
N ALA A 274 12.49 18.90 16.14
CA ALA A 274 11.23 18.16 16.14
C ALA A 274 11.19 17.00 17.16
N GLY A 275 12.21 16.84 18.00
CA GLY A 275 12.35 15.69 18.92
C GLY A 275 11.47 15.76 20.18
N SER A 276 10.48 16.65 20.29
CA SER A 276 9.78 16.86 21.57
C SER A 276 8.25 16.88 21.52
N LEU A 277 7.59 16.36 20.48
CA LEU A 277 6.12 16.51 20.37
C LEU A 277 5.31 15.19 20.37
N PHE A 278 5.91 14.03 20.52
CA PHE A 278 5.15 12.79 20.71
C PHE A 278 5.74 11.92 21.83
N GLU A 279 5.67 12.41 23.08
CA GLU A 279 5.46 11.49 24.19
C GLU A 279 4.00 11.04 24.11
N VAL A 280 3.80 9.80 23.68
CA VAL A 280 2.52 9.12 23.90
C VAL A 280 2.32 9.07 25.42
N SER A 281 1.40 9.89 25.90
CA SER A 281 0.96 9.93 27.28
C SER A 281 0.36 8.57 27.66
N THR A 282 1.17 7.69 28.23
CA THR A 282 0.72 6.57 29.02
C THR A 282 0.47 7.05 30.44
N SER A 283 -0.51 7.92 30.62
CA SER A 283 -0.96 8.32 31.93
C SER A 283 -2.26 7.61 32.27
N GLY A 284 -2.22 6.76 33.29
CA GLY A 284 -3.33 6.56 34.18
C GLY A 284 -3.98 5.17 34.22
N VAL A 285 -3.28 4.20 34.77
CA VAL A 285 -3.98 3.18 35.56
C VAL A 285 -3.68 3.48 37.05
N PRO A 286 -4.67 3.82 37.88
CA PRO A 286 -4.45 4.01 39.32
C PRO A 286 -4.17 2.64 39.98
N ALA A 287 -3.08 2.59 40.71
CA ALA A 287 -2.84 1.51 41.67
C ALA A 287 -3.70 1.76 42.92
N GLU A 288 -4.71 0.93 43.12
CA GLU A 288 -5.45 0.69 44.36
C GLU A 288 -6.16 -0.66 44.17
N VAL A 289 -6.13 -1.65 44.99
CA VAL A 289 -5.89 -1.83 46.43
C VAL A 289 -5.45 -3.30 46.65
N ALA A 290 -4.43 -3.50 47.42
CA ALA A 290 -4.20 -4.77 48.11
C ALA A 290 -5.16 -4.87 49.28
N ASN A 291 -5.76 -6.04 49.46
CA ASN A 291 -6.20 -6.71 50.66
C ASN A 291 -7.51 -7.47 50.42
N TYR A 292 -7.47 -8.76 50.26
CA TYR A 292 -7.99 -9.87 51.07
C TYR A 292 -7.73 -11.17 50.34
#